data_e703a7654d4ac13ce81a2306eba24c27
#
_entry.id   e703a7654d4ac13ce81a2306eba24c27
#
_cell.length_a   1.000
_cell.length_b   1.000
_cell.length_c   1.000
_cell.angle_alpha   90.00
_cell.angle_beta   90.00
_cell.angle_gamma   90.00
#
_symmetry.space_group_name_H-M   'P 1'
#
loop_
_entity.id
_entity.type
_entity.pdbx_description
1 polymer ?
#
loop_
_entity_poly.entity_id
_entity_poly.type
_entity_poly.pdbx_seq_one_letter_code
_entity_poly.pdbx_strand_id
1 'polypeptide(L)'
;GNPAAVIFSELNDEALMQQIAAENNLSETAFVNLENNSIRWFSPACEVNLCGHATLASAYVFFNFLNNDAESIALNSASGELKVYKQENFLQLDFPKDNFKEVDMIEAVENATGVRPLETYLGDINLFAVFDNEDIVSNITPNFNAVSKLDGQGLIISSSSNQYDFVSRYFCPKYGINED
;
A
#
# COMPACT_ATOMS: atom_id res chain seq x y z
N GLY A 1 -12.72 -3.61 -3.55
CA GLY A 1 -11.47 -3.16 -2.99
C GLY A 1 -10.88 -1.99 -3.77
N ASN A 2 -9.64 -1.67 -3.51
CA ASN A 2 -8.91 -0.62 -4.23
C ASN A 2 -8.54 -1.13 -5.64
N PRO A 3 -8.98 -0.49 -6.75
CA PRO A 3 -8.67 -0.95 -8.08
C PRO A 3 -7.22 -0.60 -8.47
N ALA A 4 -6.56 -1.51 -9.19
CA ALA A 4 -5.26 -1.26 -9.80
C ALA A 4 -5.29 -1.64 -11.29
N ALA A 5 -4.59 -0.88 -12.12
CA ALA A 5 -4.27 -1.31 -13.47
C ALA A 5 -3.07 -2.27 -13.43
N VAL A 6 -3.08 -3.29 -14.28
CA VAL A 6 -1.98 -4.27 -14.38
C VAL A 6 -1.54 -4.38 -15.82
N ILE A 7 -0.26 -4.18 -16.08
CA ILE A 7 0.36 -4.22 -17.39
C ILE A 7 1.51 -5.22 -17.36
N PHE A 8 1.37 -6.31 -18.12
CA PHE A 8 2.46 -7.26 -18.37
C PHE A 8 3.18 -6.83 -19.64
N SER A 9 4.44 -6.40 -19.51
CA SER A 9 5.23 -5.93 -20.63
C SER A 9 6.73 -5.90 -20.31
N GLU A 10 7.55 -5.79 -21.34
CA GLU A 10 9.00 -5.55 -21.25
C GLU A 10 9.33 -4.04 -21.18
N LEU A 11 8.31 -3.18 -21.03
CA LEU A 11 8.49 -1.73 -20.93
C LEU A 11 9.44 -1.39 -19.78
N ASN A 12 10.45 -0.58 -20.07
CA ASN A 12 11.47 -0.15 -19.10
C ASN A 12 11.70 1.39 -19.15
N ASP A 13 10.83 2.12 -19.84
CA ASP A 13 10.84 3.58 -19.88
C ASP A 13 9.98 4.12 -18.72
N GLU A 14 10.66 4.62 -17.70
CA GLU A 14 10.02 5.14 -16.48
C GLU A 14 9.10 6.33 -16.77
N ALA A 15 9.50 7.22 -17.68
CA ALA A 15 8.68 8.38 -18.03
C ALA A 15 7.36 7.94 -18.70
N LEU A 16 7.42 6.92 -19.56
CA LEU A 16 6.23 6.36 -20.20
C LEU A 16 5.36 5.59 -19.18
N MET A 17 5.96 4.82 -18.27
CA MET A 17 5.21 4.16 -17.17
C MET A 17 4.46 5.19 -16.33
N GLN A 18 5.12 6.29 -15.94
CA GLN A 18 4.50 7.36 -15.17
C GLN A 18 3.37 8.05 -15.95
N GLN A 19 3.53 8.30 -17.24
CA GLN A 19 2.46 8.88 -18.07
C GLN A 19 1.25 7.95 -18.16
N ILE A 20 1.46 6.65 -18.37
CA ILE A 20 0.38 5.65 -18.40
C ILE A 20 -0.36 5.60 -17.05
N ALA A 21 0.37 5.63 -15.94
CA ALA A 21 -0.23 5.63 -14.61
C ALA A 21 -1.06 6.91 -14.36
N ALA A 22 -0.58 8.05 -14.81
CA ALA A 22 -1.31 9.32 -14.73
C ALA A 22 -2.61 9.29 -15.56
N GLU A 23 -2.58 8.74 -16.77
CA GLU A 23 -3.78 8.58 -17.61
C GLU A 23 -4.78 7.60 -17.03
N ASN A 24 -4.32 6.48 -16.43
CA ASN A 24 -5.20 5.52 -15.77
C ASN A 24 -5.92 6.13 -14.57
N ASN A 25 -5.27 7.05 -13.87
CA ASN A 25 -5.79 7.78 -12.71
C ASN A 25 -6.41 6.86 -11.65
N LEU A 26 -5.77 5.72 -11.40
CA LEU A 26 -6.05 4.79 -10.32
C LEU A 26 -5.03 5.00 -9.19
N SER A 27 -5.27 4.45 -8.00
CA SER A 27 -4.30 4.53 -6.90
C SER A 27 -2.92 4.10 -7.38
N GLU A 28 -2.81 2.92 -8.02
CA GLU A 28 -1.59 2.48 -8.69
C GLU A 28 -1.86 1.75 -10.00
N THR A 29 -0.85 1.84 -10.87
CA THR A 29 -0.65 0.99 -12.05
C THR A 29 0.57 0.12 -11.81
N ALA A 30 0.42 -1.20 -11.84
CA ALA A 30 1.49 -2.18 -11.76
C ALA A 30 2.02 -2.52 -13.16
N PHE A 31 3.34 -2.46 -13.32
CA PHE A 31 4.06 -2.93 -14.50
C PHE A 31 4.85 -4.18 -14.12
N VAL A 32 4.53 -5.30 -14.76
CA VAL A 32 5.13 -6.60 -14.50
C VAL A 32 5.90 -7.06 -15.74
N ASN A 33 7.18 -7.36 -15.57
CA ASN A 33 8.00 -7.96 -16.59
C ASN A 33 8.35 -9.41 -16.20
N LEU A 34 7.82 -10.38 -16.94
CA LEU A 34 8.02 -11.81 -16.68
C LEU A 34 9.36 -12.34 -17.17
N GLU A 35 10.09 -11.63 -18.04
CA GLU A 35 11.41 -12.05 -18.49
C GLU A 35 12.45 -11.97 -17.38
N ASN A 36 12.37 -10.91 -16.56
CA ASN A 36 13.26 -10.70 -15.42
C ASN A 36 12.57 -10.81 -14.05
N ASN A 37 11.27 -11.20 -14.05
CA ASN A 37 10.45 -11.32 -12.87
C ASN A 37 10.42 -10.04 -12.01
N SER A 38 10.29 -8.88 -12.65
CA SER A 38 10.22 -7.60 -11.92
C SER A 38 8.81 -7.03 -11.87
N ILE A 39 8.55 -6.25 -10.81
CA ILE A 39 7.32 -5.46 -10.66
C ILE A 39 7.67 -4.05 -10.19
N ARG A 40 7.01 -3.05 -10.79
CA ARG A 40 7.07 -1.64 -10.40
C ARG A 40 5.66 -1.09 -10.33
N TRP A 41 5.43 -0.16 -9.42
CA TRP A 41 4.11 0.47 -9.23
C TRP A 41 4.23 1.97 -9.31
N PHE A 42 3.27 2.58 -10.00
CA PHE A 42 3.20 4.02 -10.17
C PHE A 42 1.83 4.52 -9.75
N SER A 43 1.80 5.48 -8.82
CA SER A 43 0.63 6.34 -8.61
C SER A 43 0.52 7.32 -9.79
N PRO A 44 -0.56 8.10 -9.91
CA PRO A 44 -0.63 9.17 -10.90
C PRO A 44 0.51 10.21 -10.78
N ALA A 45 1.15 10.32 -9.61
CA ALA A 45 2.15 11.35 -9.32
C ALA A 45 3.60 10.84 -9.29
N CYS A 46 3.84 9.60 -8.88
CA CYS A 46 5.20 9.08 -8.68
C CYS A 46 5.24 7.54 -8.61
N GLU A 47 6.44 6.98 -8.75
CA GLU A 47 6.69 5.58 -8.45
C GLU A 47 6.60 5.33 -6.93
N VAL A 48 6.05 4.18 -6.52
CA VAL A 48 5.97 3.73 -5.14
C VAL A 48 6.80 2.47 -4.91
N ASN A 49 7.44 2.38 -3.75
CA ASN A 49 8.40 1.30 -3.48
C ASN A 49 7.76 -0.05 -3.15
N LEU A 50 6.54 -0.05 -2.66
CA LEU A 50 5.79 -1.26 -2.28
C LEU A 50 4.29 -1.00 -2.38
N CYS A 51 3.58 -1.93 -3.06
CA CYS A 51 2.12 -1.85 -3.17
C CYS A 51 1.50 -3.24 -3.06
N GLY A 52 0.72 -3.48 -2.02
CA GLY A 52 0.11 -4.79 -1.73
C GLY A 52 -1.03 -5.13 -2.69
N HIS A 53 -2.03 -4.26 -2.80
CA HIS A 53 -3.22 -4.55 -3.60
C HIS A 53 -2.94 -4.67 -5.10
N ALA A 54 -2.01 -3.84 -5.64
CA ALA A 54 -1.62 -3.94 -7.04
C ALA A 54 -0.76 -5.18 -7.32
N THR A 55 0.04 -5.67 -6.36
CA THR A 55 0.73 -6.96 -6.45
C THR A 55 -0.29 -8.11 -6.44
N LEU A 56 -1.30 -8.04 -5.58
CA LEU A 56 -2.38 -9.02 -5.53
C LEU A 56 -3.15 -9.07 -6.86
N ALA A 57 -3.50 -7.90 -7.42
CA ALA A 57 -4.15 -7.80 -8.73
C ALA A 57 -3.28 -8.39 -9.85
N SER A 58 -1.96 -8.13 -9.83
CA SER A 58 -1.01 -8.68 -10.80
C SER A 58 -0.95 -10.22 -10.71
N ALA A 59 -0.85 -10.76 -9.50
CA ALA A 59 -0.87 -12.20 -9.29
C ALA A 59 -2.20 -12.84 -9.72
N TYR A 60 -3.33 -12.19 -9.47
CA TYR A 60 -4.63 -12.65 -9.95
C TYR A 60 -4.67 -12.77 -11.47
N VAL A 61 -4.20 -11.74 -12.19
CA VAL A 61 -4.12 -11.77 -13.66
C VAL A 61 -3.17 -12.89 -14.12
N PHE A 62 -2.00 -13.02 -13.49
CA PHE A 62 -1.04 -14.07 -13.82
C PHE A 62 -1.65 -15.46 -13.70
N PHE A 63 -2.24 -15.80 -12.55
CA PHE A 63 -2.78 -17.14 -12.29
C PHE A 63 -4.05 -17.47 -13.09
N ASN A 64 -4.83 -16.49 -13.51
CA ASN A 64 -6.09 -16.77 -14.19
C ASN A 64 -6.03 -16.61 -15.72
N PHE A 65 -5.05 -15.87 -16.25
CA PHE A 65 -5.00 -15.55 -17.67
C PHE A 65 -3.68 -15.90 -18.37
N LEU A 66 -2.57 -16.00 -17.59
CA LEU A 66 -1.25 -16.23 -18.18
C LEU A 66 -0.67 -17.61 -17.86
N ASN A 67 -0.81 -18.08 -16.61
CA ASN A 67 -0.31 -19.38 -16.18
C ASN A 67 -1.21 -19.99 -15.09
N ASN A 68 -2.25 -20.69 -15.50
CA ASN A 68 -3.26 -21.26 -14.58
C ASN A 68 -2.72 -22.39 -13.73
N ASP A 69 -1.65 -23.07 -14.15
CA ASP A 69 -1.06 -24.22 -13.48
C ASP A 69 -0.03 -23.81 -12.41
N ALA A 70 0.39 -22.54 -12.39
CA ALA A 70 1.32 -22.05 -11.40
C ALA A 70 0.69 -22.01 -10.00
N GLU A 71 1.44 -22.44 -8.98
CA GLU A 71 1.04 -22.37 -7.58
C GLU A 71 1.58 -21.13 -6.86
N SER A 72 2.60 -20.49 -7.44
CA SER A 72 3.20 -19.25 -6.90
C SER A 72 3.83 -18.41 -8.00
N ILE A 73 4.02 -17.13 -7.70
CA ILE A 73 4.83 -16.20 -8.48
C ILE A 73 5.75 -15.43 -7.54
N ALA A 74 7.03 -15.28 -7.94
CA ALA A 74 8.00 -14.43 -7.25
C ALA A 74 8.35 -13.25 -8.16
N LEU A 75 8.28 -12.03 -7.62
CA LEU A 75 8.51 -10.78 -8.33
C LEU A 75 9.53 -9.93 -7.57
N ASN A 76 10.54 -9.44 -8.27
CA ASN A 76 11.56 -8.55 -7.72
C ASN A 76 11.08 -7.11 -7.76
N SER A 77 11.15 -6.42 -6.63
CA SER A 77 10.80 -5.01 -6.51
C SER A 77 11.94 -4.20 -5.88
N ALA A 78 11.76 -2.88 -5.80
CA ALA A 78 12.67 -2.00 -5.05
C ALA A 78 12.76 -2.36 -3.55
N SER A 79 11.71 -3.00 -2.99
CA SER A 79 11.66 -3.47 -1.60
C SER A 79 12.11 -4.94 -1.42
N GLY A 80 12.67 -5.56 -2.46
CA GLY A 80 13.11 -6.95 -2.46
C GLY A 80 12.17 -7.89 -3.20
N GLU A 81 12.41 -9.19 -3.04
CA GLU A 81 11.57 -10.23 -3.64
C GLU A 81 10.23 -10.34 -2.89
N LEU A 82 9.14 -10.33 -3.64
CA LEU A 82 7.78 -10.52 -3.15
C LEU A 82 7.23 -11.82 -3.70
N LYS A 83 6.59 -12.63 -2.86
CA LYS A 83 5.98 -13.90 -3.27
C LYS A 83 4.48 -13.87 -3.10
N VAL A 84 3.78 -14.41 -4.08
CA VAL A 84 2.35 -14.64 -4.00
C VAL A 84 2.08 -16.12 -4.26
N TYR A 85 1.36 -16.75 -3.33
CA TYR A 85 0.96 -18.14 -3.41
C TYR A 85 -0.52 -18.23 -3.75
N LYS A 86 -0.85 -19.14 -4.68
CA LYS A 86 -2.23 -19.47 -5.02
C LYS A 86 -2.76 -20.48 -3.99
N GLN A 87 -3.80 -20.10 -3.28
CA GLN A 87 -4.56 -20.98 -2.39
C GLN A 87 -5.90 -21.32 -3.04
N GLU A 88 -6.63 -22.29 -2.49
CA GLU A 88 -7.89 -22.75 -3.09
C GLU A 88 -8.88 -21.62 -3.40
N ASN A 89 -9.09 -20.69 -2.46
CA ASN A 89 -10.07 -19.61 -2.55
C ASN A 89 -9.50 -18.20 -2.37
N PHE A 90 -8.19 -18.05 -2.20
CA PHE A 90 -7.54 -16.75 -1.99
C PHE A 90 -6.09 -16.76 -2.51
N LEU A 91 -5.50 -15.58 -2.57
CA LEU A 91 -4.07 -15.41 -2.85
C LEU A 91 -3.39 -14.93 -1.56
N GLN A 92 -2.27 -15.55 -1.23
CA GLN A 92 -1.47 -15.21 -0.07
C GLN A 92 -0.24 -14.42 -0.50
N LEU A 93 -0.11 -13.19 -0.02
CA LEU A 93 1.08 -12.37 -0.19
C LEU A 93 2.09 -12.68 0.92
N ASP A 94 3.35 -12.86 0.56
CA ASP A 94 4.48 -12.94 1.49
C ASP A 94 5.35 -11.69 1.30
N PHE A 95 5.27 -10.80 2.25
CA PHE A 95 5.89 -9.48 2.21
C PHE A 95 6.90 -9.32 3.35
N PRO A 96 7.94 -8.48 3.16
CA PRO A 96 8.89 -8.18 4.20
C PRO A 96 8.20 -7.56 5.42
N LYS A 97 8.59 -8.04 6.60
CA LYS A 97 8.12 -7.46 7.86
C LYS A 97 8.76 -6.09 8.06
N ASP A 98 7.94 -5.10 8.39
CA ASP A 98 8.42 -3.78 8.79
C ASP A 98 9.06 -3.80 10.19
N ASN A 99 10.09 -2.99 10.39
CA ASN A 99 10.71 -2.75 11.69
C ASN A 99 10.15 -1.45 12.25
N PHE A 100 9.46 -1.51 13.35
CA PHE A 100 8.84 -0.34 13.97
C PHE A 100 9.34 -0.11 15.39
N LYS A 101 9.34 1.14 15.81
CA LYS A 101 9.67 1.58 17.16
C LYS A 101 8.60 2.54 17.67
N GLU A 102 8.33 2.48 18.95
CA GLU A 102 7.49 3.47 19.62
C GLU A 102 8.13 4.86 19.53
N VAL A 103 7.31 5.86 19.22
CA VAL A 103 7.72 7.26 19.08
C VAL A 103 6.68 8.17 19.75
N ASP A 104 7.12 9.32 20.25
CA ASP A 104 6.18 10.30 20.80
C ASP A 104 5.72 11.28 19.71
N MET A 105 4.74 10.83 18.93
CA MET A 105 4.09 11.62 17.88
C MET A 105 2.59 11.85 18.16
N ILE A 106 2.15 11.60 19.40
CA ILE A 106 0.75 11.66 19.82
C ILE A 106 0.13 13.03 19.50
N GLU A 107 0.78 14.13 19.91
CA GLU A 107 0.27 15.49 19.66
C GLU A 107 0.24 15.83 18.17
N ALA A 108 1.25 15.42 17.42
CA ALA A 108 1.31 15.66 15.97
C ALA A 108 0.21 14.93 15.20
N VAL A 109 -0.06 13.67 15.58
CA VAL A 109 -1.17 12.86 15.02
C VAL A 109 -2.52 13.45 15.43
N GLU A 110 -2.69 13.85 16.68
CA GLU A 110 -3.92 14.52 17.16
C GLU A 110 -4.21 15.79 16.35
N ASN A 111 -3.20 16.62 16.09
CA ASN A 111 -3.34 17.82 15.26
C ASN A 111 -3.71 17.49 13.81
N ALA A 112 -3.26 16.37 13.29
CA ALA A 112 -3.54 15.94 11.91
C ALA A 112 -4.91 15.26 11.76
N THR A 113 -5.39 14.55 12.79
CA THR A 113 -6.62 13.73 12.74
C THR A 113 -7.80 14.35 13.49
N GLY A 114 -7.55 15.30 14.39
CA GLY A 114 -8.53 15.88 15.30
C GLY A 114 -8.88 14.97 16.50
N VAL A 115 -8.25 13.80 16.61
CA VAL A 115 -8.49 12.83 17.69
C VAL A 115 -7.14 12.35 18.24
N ARG A 116 -7.04 12.26 19.57
CA ARG A 116 -5.82 11.81 20.25
C ARG A 116 -5.66 10.30 20.12
N PRO A 117 -4.55 9.78 19.55
CA PRO A 117 -4.27 8.36 19.54
C PRO A 117 -3.82 7.87 20.93
N LEU A 118 -3.90 6.56 21.15
CA LEU A 118 -3.39 5.89 22.35
C LEU A 118 -1.88 5.71 22.26
N GLU A 119 -1.39 5.31 21.08
CA GLU A 119 0.01 4.94 20.85
C GLU A 119 0.43 5.38 19.44
N THR A 120 1.72 5.65 19.26
CA THR A 120 2.30 5.96 17.96
C THR A 120 3.61 5.21 17.75
N TYR A 121 3.80 4.69 16.52
CA TYR A 121 4.97 3.91 16.12
C TYR A 121 5.47 4.40 14.77
N LEU A 122 6.78 4.46 14.59
CA LEU A 122 7.41 4.76 13.30
C LEU A 122 8.05 3.48 12.76
N GLY A 123 7.58 3.03 11.61
CA GLY A 123 8.17 1.96 10.82
C GLY A 123 9.27 2.48 9.88
N ASP A 124 9.84 1.59 9.09
CA ASP A 124 10.82 1.96 8.07
C ASP A 124 10.21 2.88 7.00
N ILE A 125 8.90 2.76 6.76
CA ILE A 125 8.18 3.51 5.73
C ILE A 125 7.14 4.46 6.33
N ASN A 126 6.28 3.98 7.24
CA ASN A 126 5.08 4.69 7.64
C ASN A 126 5.03 4.99 9.15
N LEU A 127 4.34 6.08 9.48
CA LEU A 127 3.87 6.34 10.85
C LEU A 127 2.58 5.53 11.08
N PHE A 128 2.50 4.86 12.24
CA PHE A 128 1.35 4.06 12.65
C PHE A 128 0.80 4.61 13.96
N ALA A 129 -0.51 4.79 14.03
CA ALA A 129 -1.20 5.30 15.22
C ALA A 129 -2.37 4.39 15.61
N VAL A 130 -2.42 4.03 16.90
CA VAL A 130 -3.48 3.20 17.49
C VAL A 130 -4.53 4.09 18.13
N PHE A 131 -5.79 3.84 17.79
CA PHE A 131 -6.95 4.52 18.38
C PHE A 131 -7.79 3.56 19.20
N ASP A 132 -8.67 4.13 20.05
CA ASP A 132 -9.42 3.37 21.05
C ASP A 132 -10.42 2.37 20.46
N ASN A 133 -11.09 2.74 19.35
CA ASN A 133 -12.13 1.91 18.77
C ASN A 133 -12.33 2.16 17.25
N GLU A 134 -13.08 1.24 16.62
CA GLU A 134 -13.35 1.25 15.18
C GLU A 134 -14.21 2.43 14.71
N ASP A 135 -15.07 2.97 15.55
CA ASP A 135 -15.90 4.13 15.21
C ASP A 135 -15.03 5.38 15.03
N ILE A 136 -14.00 5.55 15.87
CA ILE A 136 -13.01 6.63 15.71
C ILE A 136 -12.30 6.50 14.37
N VAL A 137 -11.71 5.33 14.08
CA VAL A 137 -10.98 5.09 12.83
C VAL A 137 -11.87 5.35 11.61
N SER A 138 -13.13 4.89 11.65
CA SER A 138 -14.08 5.03 10.54
C SER A 138 -14.48 6.48 10.28
N ASN A 139 -14.57 7.31 11.34
CA ASN A 139 -15.09 8.68 11.26
C ASN A 139 -14.01 9.77 11.17
N ILE A 140 -12.73 9.46 11.36
CA ILE A 140 -11.64 10.43 11.22
C ILE A 140 -11.68 11.04 9.81
N THR A 141 -11.69 12.38 9.78
CA THR A 141 -11.48 13.18 8.57
C THR A 141 -10.18 13.95 8.75
N PRO A 142 -9.05 13.47 8.21
CA PRO A 142 -7.75 14.05 8.49
C PRO A 142 -7.53 15.35 7.74
N ASN A 143 -6.69 16.22 8.30
CA ASN A 143 -6.10 17.32 7.57
C ASN A 143 -4.89 16.80 6.76
N PHE A 144 -5.08 16.53 5.48
CA PHE A 144 -4.03 15.96 4.61
C PHE A 144 -2.76 16.82 4.51
N ASN A 145 -2.87 18.16 4.65
CA ASN A 145 -1.70 19.02 4.70
C ASN A 145 -0.92 18.85 6.02
N ALA A 146 -1.60 18.53 7.12
CA ALA A 146 -0.93 18.19 8.39
C ALA A 146 -0.33 16.78 8.30
N VAL A 147 -1.05 15.81 7.76
CA VAL A 147 -0.54 14.44 7.53
C VAL A 147 0.73 14.46 6.68
N SER A 148 0.79 15.27 5.62
CA SER A 148 1.98 15.36 4.74
C SER A 148 3.24 15.87 5.45
N LYS A 149 3.11 16.45 6.65
CA LYS A 149 4.23 16.96 7.46
C LYS A 149 4.68 16.02 8.55
N LEU A 150 3.94 14.93 8.78
CA LEU A 150 4.32 13.89 9.75
C LEU A 150 5.53 13.11 9.23
N ASP A 151 6.25 12.47 10.16
CA ASP A 151 7.31 11.54 9.81
C ASP A 151 6.76 10.33 9.02
N GLY A 152 7.65 9.65 8.29
CA GLY A 152 7.27 8.56 7.38
C GLY A 152 6.64 9.05 6.06
N GLN A 153 6.25 8.13 5.20
CA GLN A 153 5.65 8.42 3.90
C GLN A 153 4.14 8.63 4.00
N GLY A 154 3.49 7.99 4.97
CA GLY A 154 2.08 8.15 5.26
C GLY A 154 1.74 7.82 6.70
N LEU A 155 0.47 8.00 7.05
CA LEU A 155 -0.09 7.69 8.35
C LEU A 155 -1.08 6.53 8.24
N ILE A 156 -0.76 5.42 8.89
CA ILE A 156 -1.71 4.33 9.11
C ILE A 156 -2.39 4.56 10.45
N ILE A 157 -3.71 4.59 10.46
CA ILE A 157 -4.51 4.61 11.70
C ILE A 157 -5.21 3.26 11.87
N SER A 158 -5.26 2.74 13.09
CA SER A 158 -5.85 1.43 13.37
C SER A 158 -6.46 1.35 14.75
N SER A 159 -7.39 0.41 14.92
CA SER A 159 -7.95 0.00 16.21
C SER A 159 -8.36 -1.46 16.17
N SER A 160 -8.60 -2.06 17.34
CA SER A 160 -9.33 -3.31 17.45
C SER A 160 -10.75 -3.16 16.90
N SER A 161 -11.36 -4.26 16.46
CA SER A 161 -12.73 -4.30 15.95
C SER A 161 -13.53 -5.41 16.66
N ASN A 162 -14.85 -5.26 16.68
CA ASN A 162 -15.75 -6.29 17.18
C ASN A 162 -16.07 -7.37 16.13
N GLN A 163 -15.83 -7.10 14.84
CA GLN A 163 -16.14 -8.00 13.73
C GLN A 163 -14.89 -8.60 13.09
N TYR A 164 -13.76 -7.93 13.19
CA TYR A 164 -12.48 -8.28 12.59
C TYR A 164 -11.39 -8.25 13.67
N ASP A 165 -10.20 -8.76 13.39
CA ASP A 165 -9.07 -8.64 14.32
C ASP A 165 -8.69 -7.18 14.54
N PHE A 166 -8.76 -6.37 13.48
CA PHE A 166 -8.56 -4.91 13.50
C PHE A 166 -9.21 -4.25 12.29
N VAL A 167 -9.34 -2.92 12.34
CA VAL A 167 -9.64 -2.06 11.20
C VAL A 167 -8.53 -1.04 11.05
N SER A 168 -8.24 -0.64 9.80
CA SER A 168 -7.24 0.39 9.53
C SER A 168 -7.60 1.22 8.31
N ARG A 169 -7.03 2.45 8.26
CA ARG A 169 -7.03 3.33 7.09
C ARG A 169 -5.64 3.86 6.86
N TYR A 170 -5.28 4.12 5.61
CA TYR A 170 -3.97 4.62 5.24
C TYR A 170 -4.07 5.96 4.50
N PHE A 171 -3.43 6.99 5.04
CA PHE A 171 -3.38 8.33 4.49
C PHE A 171 -1.99 8.64 3.96
N CYS A 172 -1.85 8.85 2.65
CA CYS A 172 -0.55 8.99 1.99
C CYS A 172 -0.47 10.19 1.02
N PRO A 173 -0.78 11.42 1.48
CA PRO A 173 -0.78 12.60 0.62
C PRO A 173 0.59 12.93 -0.01
N LYS A 174 1.70 12.42 0.54
CA LYS A 174 3.04 12.55 -0.05
C LYS A 174 3.19 11.80 -1.39
N TYR A 175 2.38 10.77 -1.62
CA TYR A 175 2.31 10.04 -2.89
C TYR A 175 1.28 10.62 -3.88
N GLY A 176 0.67 11.77 -3.55
CA GLY A 176 -0.38 12.39 -4.36
C GLY A 176 -1.75 11.74 -4.21
N ILE A 177 -1.89 10.80 -3.28
CA ILE A 177 -3.13 10.08 -2.95
C ILE A 177 -3.50 10.44 -1.52
N ASN A 178 -4.71 10.98 -1.30
CA ASN A 178 -5.12 11.37 0.05
C ASN A 178 -5.34 10.16 0.96
N GLU A 179 -5.98 9.13 0.44
CA GLU A 179 -6.26 7.86 1.13
C GLU A 179 -6.17 6.71 0.14
N ASP A 180 -5.48 5.66 0.49
CA ASP A 180 -5.30 4.44 -0.29
C ASP A 180 -6.04 3.25 0.35
#